data_0cc809aadda0dfa46496a209a08396bb
#
_entry.id   0cc809aadda0dfa46496a209a08396bb
#
_cell.length_a   1.000
_cell.length_b   1.000
_cell.length_c   1.000
_cell.angle_alpha   90.00
_cell.angle_beta   90.00
_cell.angle_gamma   90.00
#
_symmetry.space_group_name_H-M   'P 1'
#
loop_
_entity.id
_entity.type
_entity.pdbx_description
1 polymer ?
#
loop_
_entity_poly.entity_id
_entity_poly.type
_entity_poly.pdbx_seq_one_letter_code
_entity_poly.pdbx_strand_id
1 'polypeptide(L)'
;MVSLRILITGASGFLGGHVIAAVRAAGHVACTTARRSGEAAVDLTGPGMVDAVVQALRPDVVLHLAAMARLADCEREPARATAVNALVPQRFAERFGARLVSLSTDLVFDGRWAPYSALAPVAPLSAYGQSKAEGEERVRANGGRVVRLPLLFGPDAEGRGASAALRTAIERRQVSALFTNEYRTPLHAADAAAQLVALVVEPEGPLLLHLAGPERVSRYEFGLRFARRHGLDAKWLQPTECMDALRPRDVSLVAAWPAARDFEAMLADC
;
A
#
# COMPACT_ATOMS: atom_id res chain seq x y z
N MET A 1 -27.56 -5.15 4.97
CA MET A 1 -26.33 -4.84 5.74
C MET A 1 -26.44 -3.41 6.25
N VAL A 2 -25.95 -3.11 7.45
CA VAL A 2 -25.88 -1.75 8.00
C VAL A 2 -24.81 -0.97 7.24
N SER A 3 -25.12 0.25 6.80
CA SER A 3 -24.14 1.13 6.15
C SER A 3 -23.19 1.69 7.20
N LEU A 4 -21.87 1.43 7.05
CA LEU A 4 -20.82 1.92 7.94
C LEU A 4 -20.22 3.23 7.40
N ARG A 5 -19.76 4.08 8.30
CA ARG A 5 -18.92 5.26 8.03
C ARG A 5 -17.46 4.83 8.14
N ILE A 6 -16.77 4.74 7.01
CA ILE A 6 -15.40 4.26 6.92
C ILE A 6 -14.46 5.46 6.75
N LEU A 7 -13.62 5.73 7.75
CA LEU A 7 -12.58 6.75 7.62
C LEU A 7 -11.42 6.22 6.78
N ILE A 8 -11.12 6.92 5.70
CA ILE A 8 -9.99 6.63 4.80
C ILE A 8 -8.97 7.73 4.97
N THR A 9 -7.86 7.45 5.64
CA THR A 9 -6.74 8.39 5.71
C THR A 9 -5.85 8.23 4.48
N GLY A 10 -5.16 9.29 4.05
CA GLY A 10 -4.36 9.23 2.83
C GLY A 10 -5.20 9.09 1.55
N ALA A 11 -6.42 9.58 1.59
CA ALA A 11 -7.42 9.49 0.52
C ALA A 11 -6.95 10.07 -0.83
N SER A 12 -6.03 11.05 -0.83
CA SER A 12 -5.40 11.63 -2.01
C SER A 12 -4.24 10.78 -2.59
N GLY A 13 -3.90 9.65 -1.98
CA GLY A 13 -2.88 8.72 -2.48
C GLY A 13 -3.38 7.85 -3.62
N PHE A 14 -2.46 7.13 -4.30
CA PHE A 14 -2.77 6.21 -5.39
C PHE A 14 -3.87 5.19 -5.02
N LEU A 15 -3.71 4.48 -3.91
CA LEU A 15 -4.69 3.49 -3.45
C LEU A 15 -5.98 4.14 -2.93
N GLY A 16 -5.92 5.39 -2.45
CA GLY A 16 -7.05 6.09 -1.83
C GLY A 16 -8.27 6.21 -2.74
N GLY A 17 -8.07 6.56 -4.02
CA GLY A 17 -9.15 6.63 -5.01
C GLY A 17 -9.86 5.29 -5.22
N HIS A 18 -9.09 4.21 -5.33
CA HIS A 18 -9.64 2.85 -5.48
C HIS A 18 -10.43 2.41 -4.23
N VAL A 19 -9.91 2.71 -3.04
CA VAL A 19 -10.60 2.39 -1.77
C VAL A 19 -11.90 3.18 -1.63
N ILE A 20 -11.92 4.48 -1.97
CA ILE A 20 -13.15 5.28 -1.96
C ILE A 20 -14.20 4.69 -2.90
N ALA A 21 -13.80 4.31 -4.11
CA ALA A 21 -14.70 3.67 -5.07
C ALA A 21 -15.25 2.34 -4.54
N ALA A 22 -14.39 1.48 -3.97
CA ALA A 22 -14.78 0.20 -3.40
C ALA A 22 -15.72 0.33 -2.19
N VAL A 23 -15.47 1.29 -1.29
CA VAL A 23 -16.32 1.59 -0.13
C VAL A 23 -17.73 1.99 -0.58
N ARG A 24 -17.81 2.88 -1.57
CA ARG A 24 -19.10 3.32 -2.12
C ARG A 24 -19.84 2.20 -2.84
N ALA A 25 -19.12 1.39 -3.63
CA ALA A 25 -19.69 0.25 -4.34
C ALA A 25 -20.25 -0.81 -3.37
N ALA A 26 -19.64 -0.96 -2.18
CA ALA A 26 -20.14 -1.84 -1.11
C ALA A 26 -21.30 -1.24 -0.29
N GLY A 27 -21.80 -0.03 -0.64
CA GLY A 27 -22.94 0.61 0.06
C GLY A 27 -22.59 1.29 1.38
N HIS A 28 -21.28 1.58 1.60
CA HIS A 28 -20.80 2.27 2.80
C HIS A 28 -20.50 3.74 2.53
N VAL A 29 -20.36 4.53 3.61
CA VAL A 29 -20.04 5.96 3.54
C VAL A 29 -18.52 6.14 3.68
N ALA A 30 -17.86 6.69 2.65
CA ALA A 30 -16.45 7.04 2.69
C ALA A 30 -16.27 8.43 3.34
N CYS A 31 -15.67 8.48 4.53
CA CYS A 31 -15.19 9.70 5.17
C CYS A 31 -13.71 9.86 4.87
N THR A 32 -13.26 11.00 4.32
CA THR A 32 -11.91 11.12 3.78
C THR A 32 -11.07 12.17 4.46
N THR A 33 -9.78 11.84 4.70
CA THR A 33 -8.80 12.84 5.13
C THR A 33 -7.46 12.66 4.41
N ALA A 34 -6.83 13.78 4.09
CA ALA A 34 -5.47 13.84 3.53
C ALA A 34 -4.83 15.17 3.93
N ARG A 35 -3.50 15.33 3.72
CA ARG A 35 -2.81 16.56 4.12
C ARG A 35 -3.28 17.83 3.39
N ARG A 36 -3.74 17.71 2.15
CA ARG A 36 -4.09 18.86 1.27
C ARG A 36 -5.48 18.79 0.67
N SER A 37 -6.20 17.69 0.86
CA SER A 37 -7.51 17.44 0.24
C SER A 37 -8.32 16.46 1.08
N GLY A 38 -9.56 16.19 0.68
CA GLY A 38 -10.50 15.35 1.42
C GLY A 38 -11.50 16.20 2.22
N GLU A 39 -12.41 15.56 2.96
CA GLU A 39 -13.38 16.26 3.83
C GLU A 39 -12.66 16.99 4.98
N ALA A 40 -11.53 16.43 5.45
CA ALA A 40 -10.66 17.07 6.43
C ALA A 40 -9.22 17.11 5.90
N ALA A 41 -8.75 18.27 5.48
CA ALA A 41 -7.35 18.51 5.14
C ALA A 41 -6.54 18.72 6.43
N VAL A 42 -5.73 17.72 6.83
CA VAL A 42 -5.08 17.70 8.14
C VAL A 42 -3.73 16.99 8.14
N ASP A 43 -2.78 17.48 8.91
CA ASP A 43 -1.57 16.76 9.30
C ASP A 43 -1.84 15.96 10.58
N LEU A 44 -2.01 14.64 10.44
CA LEU A 44 -2.33 13.74 11.54
C LEU A 44 -1.20 13.60 12.59
N THR A 45 0.01 14.12 12.31
CA THR A 45 1.12 14.08 13.28
C THR A 45 0.97 15.11 14.38
N GLY A 46 0.14 16.15 14.17
CA GLY A 46 -0.13 17.18 15.15
C GLY A 46 -0.77 16.63 16.44
N PRO A 47 -0.49 17.24 17.59
CA PRO A 47 -1.12 16.86 18.85
C PRO A 47 -2.65 16.94 18.80
N GLY A 48 -3.34 15.87 19.23
CA GLY A 48 -4.81 15.81 19.25
C GLY A 48 -5.49 15.73 17.87
N MET A 49 -4.75 15.75 16.76
CA MET A 49 -5.35 15.80 15.42
C MET A 49 -6.11 14.53 15.05
N VAL A 50 -5.65 13.35 15.50
CA VAL A 50 -6.38 12.09 15.31
C VAL A 50 -7.74 12.17 16.01
N ASP A 51 -7.78 12.68 17.26
CA ASP A 51 -9.03 12.84 18.02
C ASP A 51 -9.96 13.84 17.37
N ALA A 52 -9.44 14.97 16.91
CA ALA A 52 -10.23 15.99 16.21
C ALA A 52 -10.88 15.44 14.93
N VAL A 53 -10.14 14.66 14.13
CA VAL A 53 -10.68 14.02 12.93
C VAL A 53 -11.75 12.99 13.29
N VAL A 54 -11.52 12.16 14.30
CA VAL A 54 -12.49 11.15 14.73
C VAL A 54 -13.76 11.81 15.26
N GLN A 55 -13.63 12.87 16.03
CA GLN A 55 -14.78 13.62 16.57
C GLN A 55 -15.60 14.30 15.46
N ALA A 56 -14.93 14.90 14.47
CA ALA A 56 -15.58 15.58 13.34
C ALA A 56 -16.30 14.62 12.40
N LEU A 57 -15.62 13.52 12.01
CA LEU A 57 -16.13 12.60 10.98
C LEU A 57 -16.94 11.42 11.55
N ARG A 58 -16.82 11.14 12.85
CA ARG A 58 -17.53 10.05 13.57
C ARG A 58 -17.54 8.71 12.81
N PRO A 59 -16.37 8.17 12.45
CA PRO A 59 -16.32 6.91 11.72
C PRO A 59 -16.62 5.71 12.63
N ASP A 60 -17.21 4.67 12.03
CA ASP A 60 -17.42 3.38 12.68
C ASP A 60 -16.13 2.54 12.67
N VAL A 61 -15.39 2.61 11.56
CA VAL A 61 -14.14 1.86 11.30
C VAL A 61 -13.13 2.72 10.54
N VAL A 62 -11.86 2.32 10.55
CA VAL A 62 -10.76 3.09 9.93
C VAL A 62 -9.95 2.23 8.98
N LEU A 63 -9.77 2.70 7.74
CA LEU A 63 -8.76 2.26 6.79
C LEU A 63 -7.63 3.30 6.76
N HIS A 64 -6.49 2.98 7.40
CA HIS A 64 -5.37 3.90 7.51
C HIS A 64 -4.35 3.65 6.39
N LEU A 65 -4.42 4.49 5.32
CA LEU A 65 -3.55 4.42 4.15
C LEU A 65 -2.47 5.51 4.16
N ALA A 66 -2.61 6.52 5.03
CA ALA A 66 -1.64 7.61 5.09
C ALA A 66 -0.25 7.10 5.48
N ALA A 67 0.74 7.44 4.69
CA ALA A 67 2.13 7.08 4.95
C ALA A 67 3.11 8.08 4.31
N MET A 68 4.29 8.16 4.87
CA MET A 68 5.48 8.69 4.21
C MET A 68 6.16 7.51 3.52
N ALA A 69 5.95 7.35 2.18
CA ALA A 69 6.26 6.12 1.47
C ALA A 69 7.46 6.19 0.52
N ARG A 70 8.04 7.39 0.31
CA ARG A 70 9.23 7.54 -0.52
C ARG A 70 10.48 7.22 0.31
N LEU A 71 11.26 6.22 -0.13
CA LEU A 71 12.47 5.79 0.57
C LEU A 71 13.39 6.98 0.86
N ALA A 72 13.74 7.77 -0.18
CA ALA A 72 14.63 8.91 -0.03
C ALA A 72 14.14 9.95 0.99
N ASP A 73 12.82 10.17 1.10
CA ASP A 73 12.27 11.10 2.08
C ASP A 73 12.38 10.51 3.50
N CYS A 74 12.12 9.21 3.67
CA CYS A 74 12.26 8.53 4.96
C CYS A 74 13.72 8.49 5.44
N GLU A 75 14.67 8.24 4.54
CA GLU A 75 16.10 8.30 4.87
C GLU A 75 16.54 9.71 5.28
N ARG A 76 16.03 10.74 4.64
CA ARG A 76 16.33 12.14 4.98
C ARG A 76 15.71 12.57 6.31
N GLU A 77 14.51 12.09 6.62
CA GLU A 77 13.71 12.52 7.77
C GLU A 77 13.18 11.31 8.60
N PRO A 78 14.04 10.45 9.17
CA PRO A 78 13.60 9.20 9.80
C PRO A 78 12.67 9.41 10.99
N ALA A 79 12.89 10.44 11.80
CA ALA A 79 11.99 10.78 12.92
C ALA A 79 10.58 11.14 12.43
N ARG A 80 10.47 11.84 11.29
CA ARG A 80 9.18 12.16 10.68
C ARG A 80 8.54 10.91 10.07
N ALA A 81 9.34 10.02 9.46
CA ALA A 81 8.85 8.74 8.98
C ALA A 81 8.23 7.92 10.13
N THR A 82 8.89 7.82 11.28
CA THR A 82 8.34 7.20 12.49
C THR A 82 7.06 7.90 12.96
N ALA A 83 7.04 9.23 13.03
CA ALA A 83 5.85 9.97 13.45
C ALA A 83 4.62 9.65 12.58
N VAL A 84 4.80 9.64 11.23
CA VAL A 84 3.71 9.37 10.28
C VAL A 84 3.37 7.88 10.21
N ASN A 85 4.37 6.99 10.11
CA ASN A 85 4.19 5.59 9.77
C ASN A 85 3.97 4.68 10.99
N ALA A 86 4.33 5.13 12.19
CA ALA A 86 4.21 4.36 13.42
C ALA A 86 3.31 5.03 14.48
N LEU A 87 3.55 6.31 14.84
CA LEU A 87 2.81 6.94 15.92
C LEU A 87 1.37 7.32 15.54
N VAL A 88 1.14 7.77 14.31
CA VAL A 88 -0.24 8.08 13.85
C VAL A 88 -1.11 6.83 13.83
N PRO A 89 -0.73 5.71 13.18
CA PRO A 89 -1.55 4.49 13.21
C PRO A 89 -1.68 3.88 14.61
N GLN A 90 -0.70 4.04 15.52
CA GLN A 90 -0.84 3.65 16.92
C GLN A 90 -2.02 4.38 17.58
N ARG A 91 -2.12 5.71 17.45
CA ARG A 91 -3.22 6.51 18.03
C ARG A 91 -4.59 6.05 17.51
N PHE A 92 -4.69 5.68 16.23
CA PHE A 92 -5.92 5.06 15.71
C PHE A 92 -6.18 3.69 16.34
N ALA A 93 -5.15 2.85 16.52
CA ALA A 93 -5.29 1.52 17.11
C ALA A 93 -5.76 1.58 18.59
N GLU A 94 -5.20 2.50 19.37
CA GLU A 94 -5.63 2.76 20.77
C GLU A 94 -7.13 3.07 20.86
N ARG A 95 -7.71 3.67 19.83
CA ARG A 95 -9.10 4.11 19.82
C ARG A 95 -10.06 3.12 19.18
N PHE A 96 -9.62 2.41 18.15
CA PHE A 96 -10.48 1.55 17.32
C PHE A 96 -10.23 0.05 17.51
N GLY A 97 -9.05 -0.36 18.00
CA GLY A 97 -8.71 -1.78 18.14
C GLY A 97 -8.92 -2.53 16.82
N ALA A 98 -9.65 -3.63 16.85
CA ALA A 98 -9.92 -4.47 15.67
C ALA A 98 -10.68 -3.76 14.53
N ARG A 99 -11.31 -2.62 14.82
CA ARG A 99 -11.98 -1.77 13.80
C ARG A 99 -11.02 -0.85 13.03
N LEU A 100 -9.71 -0.97 13.28
CA LEU A 100 -8.66 -0.37 12.46
C LEU A 100 -8.02 -1.41 11.56
N VAL A 101 -7.91 -1.11 10.27
CA VAL A 101 -7.00 -1.77 9.33
C VAL A 101 -5.94 -0.76 8.91
N SER A 102 -4.69 -1.00 9.30
CA SER A 102 -3.53 -0.17 8.95
C SER A 102 -2.69 -0.85 7.87
N LEU A 103 -2.31 -0.11 6.85
CA LEU A 103 -1.50 -0.67 5.77
C LEU A 103 -0.01 -0.67 6.13
N SER A 104 0.65 -1.74 5.74
CA SER A 104 2.10 -1.90 5.77
C SER A 104 2.62 -2.29 4.38
N THR A 105 3.85 -2.77 4.32
CA THR A 105 4.60 -2.99 3.07
C THR A 105 5.39 -4.30 3.11
N ASP A 106 5.67 -4.88 1.97
CA ASP A 106 6.63 -5.96 1.78
C ASP A 106 8.08 -5.54 2.11
N LEU A 107 8.39 -4.23 2.12
CA LEU A 107 9.71 -3.69 2.45
C LEU A 107 10.08 -3.79 3.95
N VAL A 108 9.25 -4.42 4.77
CA VAL A 108 9.62 -4.84 6.14
C VAL A 108 10.55 -6.05 6.13
N PHE A 109 10.75 -6.70 5.00
CA PHE A 109 11.63 -7.85 4.81
C PHE A 109 12.96 -7.49 4.14
N ASP A 110 14.00 -8.29 4.40
CA ASP A 110 15.36 -8.09 3.87
C ASP A 110 15.59 -8.67 2.46
N GLY A 111 14.64 -9.47 1.97
CA GLY A 111 14.72 -10.06 0.64
C GLY A 111 15.59 -11.31 0.52
N ARG A 112 15.96 -11.99 1.62
CA ARG A 112 16.86 -13.16 1.62
C ARG A 112 16.11 -14.50 1.59
N TRP A 113 14.87 -14.54 2.08
CA TRP A 113 14.15 -15.78 2.36
C TRP A 113 12.72 -15.80 1.78
N ALA A 114 12.55 -15.17 0.62
CA ALA A 114 11.27 -15.17 -0.08
C ALA A 114 10.87 -16.58 -0.59
N PRO A 115 9.57 -16.87 -0.72
CA PRO A 115 8.45 -15.99 -0.40
C PRO A 115 8.15 -15.90 1.10
N TYR A 116 7.78 -14.70 1.59
CA TYR A 116 7.54 -14.46 3.00
C TYR A 116 6.09 -14.75 3.40
N SER A 117 5.91 -15.56 4.45
CA SER A 117 4.63 -15.69 5.15
C SER A 117 4.37 -14.49 6.07
N ALA A 118 3.12 -14.29 6.50
CA ALA A 118 2.79 -13.21 7.42
C ALA A 118 3.53 -13.32 8.77
N LEU A 119 3.87 -14.56 9.19
CA LEU A 119 4.59 -14.83 10.44
C LEU A 119 6.11 -14.79 10.31
N ALA A 120 6.64 -14.57 9.09
CA ALA A 120 8.08 -14.46 8.90
C ALA A 120 8.65 -13.26 9.68
N PRO A 121 9.85 -13.38 10.28
CA PRO A 121 10.48 -12.29 11.00
C PRO A 121 10.78 -11.12 10.06
N VAL A 122 10.53 -9.91 10.54
CA VAL A 122 10.85 -8.68 9.80
C VAL A 122 12.32 -8.31 9.99
N ALA A 123 12.95 -7.80 8.93
CA ALA A 123 14.34 -7.32 8.93
C ALA A 123 14.51 -6.20 7.89
N PRO A 124 13.88 -5.04 8.10
CA PRO A 124 13.84 -3.96 7.11
C PRO A 124 15.22 -3.34 6.87
N LEU A 125 15.55 -3.08 5.60
CA LEU A 125 16.84 -2.50 5.19
C LEU A 125 16.82 -0.96 5.16
N SER A 126 15.66 -0.32 5.09
CA SER A 126 15.50 1.13 4.93
C SER A 126 14.75 1.77 6.08
N ALA A 127 14.92 3.08 6.30
CA ALA A 127 14.15 3.85 7.29
C ALA A 127 12.64 3.77 7.03
N TYR A 128 12.21 3.68 5.77
CA TYR A 128 10.82 3.42 5.43
C TYR A 128 10.35 2.08 6.00
N GLY A 129 11.06 1.00 5.69
CA GLY A 129 10.74 -0.34 6.18
C GLY A 129 10.75 -0.41 7.71
N GLN A 130 11.76 0.22 8.36
CA GLN A 130 11.87 0.28 9.82
C GLN A 130 10.67 1.00 10.45
N SER A 131 10.31 2.18 9.95
CA SER A 131 9.15 2.93 10.45
C SER A 131 7.83 2.19 10.26
N LYS A 132 7.69 1.42 9.16
CA LYS A 132 6.51 0.57 8.93
C LYS A 132 6.48 -0.63 9.87
N ALA A 133 7.61 -1.33 10.07
CA ALA A 133 7.71 -2.45 11.01
C ALA A 133 7.39 -2.01 12.45
N GLU A 134 7.91 -0.85 12.89
CA GLU A 134 7.56 -0.26 14.18
C GLU A 134 6.05 0.04 14.27
N GLY A 135 5.45 0.57 13.20
CA GLY A 135 4.01 0.82 13.13
C GLY A 135 3.17 -0.45 13.23
N GLU A 136 3.60 -1.56 12.60
CA GLU A 136 2.95 -2.87 12.72
C GLU A 136 2.90 -3.36 14.17
N GLU A 137 4.03 -3.28 14.87
CA GLU A 137 4.13 -3.69 16.28
C GLU A 137 3.18 -2.88 17.15
N ARG A 138 3.23 -1.54 17.05
CA ARG A 138 2.39 -0.63 17.82
C ARG A 138 0.90 -0.81 17.56
N VAL A 139 0.51 -0.98 16.29
CA VAL A 139 -0.89 -1.21 15.91
C VAL A 139 -1.41 -2.52 16.49
N ARG A 140 -0.64 -3.60 16.34
CA ARG A 140 -1.04 -4.94 16.84
C ARG A 140 -1.08 -5.00 18.36
N ALA A 141 -0.14 -4.34 19.05
CA ALA A 141 -0.14 -4.25 20.52
C ALA A 141 -1.42 -3.58 21.07
N ASN A 142 -2.09 -2.74 20.26
CA ASN A 142 -3.36 -2.09 20.59
C ASN A 142 -4.58 -2.78 19.92
N GLY A 143 -4.44 -4.04 19.50
CA GLY A 143 -5.54 -4.83 18.93
C GLY A 143 -5.94 -4.43 17.51
N GLY A 144 -5.22 -3.50 16.87
CA GLY A 144 -5.45 -3.12 15.47
C GLY A 144 -4.92 -4.16 14.50
N ARG A 145 -5.46 -4.14 13.28
CA ARG A 145 -5.13 -5.10 12.22
C ARG A 145 -4.16 -4.47 11.22
N VAL A 146 -3.19 -5.25 10.77
CA VAL A 146 -2.16 -4.83 9.81
C VAL A 146 -2.25 -5.64 8.53
N VAL A 147 -2.20 -4.95 7.40
CA VAL A 147 -2.17 -5.56 6.07
C VAL A 147 -0.90 -5.12 5.35
N ARG A 148 0.00 -6.07 5.05
CA ARG A 148 1.15 -5.82 4.19
C ARG A 148 0.75 -5.93 2.73
N LEU A 149 1.13 -4.93 1.97
CA LEU A 149 0.89 -4.84 0.54
C LEU A 149 2.22 -4.86 -0.22
N PRO A 150 2.25 -5.50 -1.40
CA PRO A 150 3.41 -5.45 -2.30
C PRO A 150 3.36 -4.19 -3.18
N LEU A 151 4.09 -4.22 -4.30
CA LEU A 151 3.95 -3.24 -5.37
C LEU A 151 2.51 -3.20 -5.86
N LEU A 152 1.88 -2.02 -5.77
CA LEU A 152 0.56 -1.79 -6.34
C LEU A 152 0.65 -1.18 -7.73
N PHE A 153 -0.28 -1.56 -8.61
CA PHE A 153 -0.43 -1.04 -9.96
C PHE A 153 -1.91 -0.94 -10.34
N GLY A 154 -2.20 -0.22 -11.42
CA GLY A 154 -3.58 -0.01 -11.90
C GLY A 154 -3.75 1.40 -12.47
N PRO A 155 -4.95 1.73 -12.99
CA PRO A 155 -5.24 3.05 -13.52
C PRO A 155 -5.26 4.12 -12.40
N ASP A 156 -4.84 5.34 -12.75
CA ASP A 156 -4.92 6.49 -11.86
C ASP A 156 -5.05 7.78 -12.67
N ALA A 157 -6.07 8.57 -12.38
CA ALA A 157 -6.36 9.80 -13.10
C ALA A 157 -5.24 10.87 -12.96
N GLU A 158 -4.45 10.82 -11.90
CA GLU A 158 -3.33 11.73 -11.65
C GLU A 158 -1.98 11.18 -12.14
N GLY A 159 -1.98 10.02 -12.79
CA GLY A 159 -0.77 9.40 -13.35
C GLY A 159 0.20 8.86 -12.31
N ARG A 160 -0.27 8.42 -11.14
CA ARG A 160 0.53 7.82 -10.07
C ARG A 160 0.61 6.31 -10.22
N GLY A 161 1.52 5.69 -9.47
CA GLY A 161 1.68 4.24 -9.44
C GLY A 161 2.63 3.70 -10.51
N ALA A 162 2.88 2.40 -10.45
CA ALA A 162 3.91 1.75 -11.26
C ALA A 162 3.54 1.70 -12.74
N SER A 163 2.29 1.37 -13.09
CA SER A 163 1.79 1.28 -14.47
C SER A 163 1.77 2.65 -15.15
N ALA A 164 1.33 3.70 -14.48
CA ALA A 164 1.31 5.06 -15.03
C ALA A 164 2.72 5.60 -15.31
N ALA A 165 3.68 5.31 -14.42
CA ALA A 165 5.08 5.69 -14.63
C ALA A 165 5.68 5.01 -15.88
N LEU A 166 5.39 3.71 -16.09
CA LEU A 166 5.83 2.97 -17.28
C LEU A 166 5.20 3.55 -18.56
N ARG A 167 3.89 3.74 -18.56
CA ARG A 167 3.17 4.33 -19.70
C ARG A 167 3.76 5.69 -20.07
N THR A 168 3.93 6.57 -19.10
CA THR A 168 4.50 7.92 -19.29
C THR A 168 5.90 7.86 -19.87
N ALA A 169 6.78 6.99 -19.38
CA ALA A 169 8.13 6.84 -19.87
C ALA A 169 8.14 6.41 -21.36
N ILE A 170 7.34 5.39 -21.71
CA ILE A 170 7.26 4.86 -23.08
C ILE A 170 6.67 5.91 -24.03
N GLU A 171 5.55 6.56 -23.68
CA GLU A 171 4.88 7.58 -24.50
C GLU A 171 5.78 8.81 -24.75
N ARG A 172 6.55 9.19 -23.74
CA ARG A 172 7.53 10.28 -23.84
C ARG A 172 8.85 9.87 -24.50
N ARG A 173 8.99 8.61 -24.89
CA ARG A 173 10.22 8.03 -25.45
C ARG A 173 11.42 8.23 -24.54
N GLN A 174 11.21 8.10 -23.23
CA GLN A 174 12.23 8.20 -22.20
C GLN A 174 12.66 6.81 -21.75
N VAL A 175 13.97 6.61 -21.68
CA VAL A 175 14.51 5.34 -21.16
C VAL A 175 14.13 5.19 -19.67
N SER A 176 13.51 4.06 -19.35
CA SER A 176 13.20 3.64 -17.99
C SER A 176 14.03 2.42 -17.64
N ALA A 177 15.01 2.56 -16.76
CA ALA A 177 15.80 1.46 -16.23
C ALA A 177 14.97 0.68 -15.21
N LEU A 178 14.78 -0.63 -15.45
CA LEU A 178 13.98 -1.51 -14.62
C LEU A 178 14.82 -2.66 -14.08
N PHE A 179 14.70 -2.93 -12.79
CA PHE A 179 15.50 -3.93 -12.11
C PHE A 179 15.12 -5.36 -12.50
N THR A 180 16.11 -6.14 -12.93
CA THR A 180 15.98 -7.57 -13.25
C THR A 180 16.05 -8.45 -12.01
N ASN A 181 16.65 -7.94 -10.94
CA ASN A 181 16.91 -8.63 -9.68
C ASN A 181 16.12 -8.08 -8.48
N GLU A 182 15.08 -7.28 -8.70
CA GLU A 182 14.11 -6.84 -7.67
C GLU A 182 12.75 -7.50 -7.95
N TYR A 183 12.37 -8.46 -7.11
CA TYR A 183 11.15 -9.26 -7.26
C TYR A 183 10.07 -8.87 -6.26
N ARG A 184 8.83 -8.88 -6.71
CA ARG A 184 7.60 -8.62 -5.94
C ARG A 184 6.50 -9.60 -6.35
N THR A 185 5.37 -9.53 -5.66
CA THR A 185 4.09 -10.14 -6.04
C THR A 185 3.06 -9.04 -6.32
N PRO A 186 3.17 -8.31 -7.46
CA PRO A 186 2.38 -7.10 -7.70
C PRO A 186 0.88 -7.38 -7.64
N LEU A 187 0.11 -6.45 -7.04
CA LEU A 187 -1.33 -6.56 -6.87
C LEU A 187 -2.03 -5.36 -7.51
N HIS A 188 -3.12 -5.60 -8.22
CA HIS A 188 -3.93 -4.53 -8.78
C HIS A 188 -4.64 -3.73 -7.68
N ALA A 189 -4.60 -2.40 -7.77
CA ALA A 189 -5.10 -1.53 -6.71
C ALA A 189 -6.60 -1.67 -6.44
N ALA A 190 -7.41 -1.97 -7.46
CA ALA A 190 -8.84 -2.22 -7.27
C ALA A 190 -9.10 -3.53 -6.52
N ASP A 191 -8.29 -4.58 -6.78
CA ASP A 191 -8.42 -5.85 -6.05
C ASP A 191 -7.97 -5.70 -4.59
N ALA A 192 -6.87 -4.96 -4.37
CA ALA A 192 -6.45 -4.61 -3.02
C ALA A 192 -7.55 -3.83 -2.28
N ALA A 193 -8.16 -2.84 -2.93
CA ALA A 193 -9.21 -2.01 -2.36
C ALA A 193 -10.45 -2.83 -1.97
N ALA A 194 -10.92 -3.72 -2.85
CA ALA A 194 -12.06 -4.59 -2.57
C ALA A 194 -11.79 -5.50 -1.35
N GLN A 195 -10.61 -6.12 -1.27
CA GLN A 195 -10.22 -6.97 -0.15
C GLN A 195 -10.07 -6.16 1.16
N LEU A 196 -9.52 -4.94 1.11
CA LEU A 196 -9.41 -4.06 2.27
C LEU A 196 -10.77 -3.64 2.81
N VAL A 197 -11.75 -3.36 1.93
CA VAL A 197 -13.13 -3.05 2.35
C VAL A 197 -13.76 -4.26 3.02
N ALA A 198 -13.68 -5.44 2.43
CA ALA A 198 -14.19 -6.67 3.05
C ALA A 198 -13.56 -6.91 4.44
N LEU A 199 -12.25 -6.67 4.57
CA LEU A 199 -11.55 -6.80 5.85
C LEU A 199 -12.03 -5.82 6.92
N VAL A 200 -12.25 -4.55 6.58
CA VAL A 200 -12.55 -3.53 7.58
C VAL A 200 -13.99 -3.60 8.07
N VAL A 201 -14.91 -4.12 7.25
CA VAL A 201 -16.33 -4.28 7.64
C VAL A 201 -16.54 -5.52 8.52
N GLU A 202 -15.61 -6.48 8.51
CA GLU A 202 -15.60 -7.66 9.35
C GLU A 202 -14.41 -7.60 10.30
N PRO A 203 -14.58 -7.10 11.53
CA PRO A 203 -13.47 -6.87 12.45
C PRO A 203 -12.85 -8.16 13.01
N GLU A 204 -13.49 -9.31 12.79
CA GLU A 204 -12.96 -10.61 13.17
C GLU A 204 -11.89 -11.10 12.19
N GLY A 205 -10.85 -11.76 12.70
CA GLY A 205 -9.79 -12.33 11.88
C GLY A 205 -8.37 -12.04 12.35
N PRO A 206 -7.34 -12.38 11.56
CA PRO A 206 -5.95 -12.24 11.97
C PRO A 206 -5.55 -10.77 12.11
N LEU A 207 -4.68 -10.49 13.11
CA LEU A 207 -4.11 -9.15 13.34
C LEU A 207 -3.05 -8.76 12.31
N LEU A 208 -2.52 -9.73 11.55
CA LEU A 208 -1.49 -9.51 10.53
C LEU A 208 -1.73 -10.44 9.34
N LEU A 209 -1.78 -9.88 8.15
CA LEU A 209 -1.95 -10.65 6.93
C LEU A 209 -1.26 -9.97 5.73
N HIS A 210 -1.09 -10.73 4.65
CA HIS A 210 -0.61 -10.25 3.36
C HIS A 210 -1.72 -10.29 2.32
N LEU A 211 -1.89 -9.18 1.59
CA LEU A 211 -2.57 -9.20 0.31
C LEU A 211 -1.51 -9.10 -0.79
N ALA A 212 -1.52 -10.03 -1.72
CA ALA A 212 -0.52 -10.10 -2.78
C ALA A 212 -1.12 -10.59 -4.09
N GLY A 213 -0.48 -10.23 -5.19
CA GLY A 213 -0.82 -10.77 -6.51
C GLY A 213 -0.41 -12.23 -6.64
N PRO A 214 -0.89 -12.91 -7.72
CA PRO A 214 -0.72 -14.35 -7.90
C PRO A 214 0.69 -14.78 -8.30
N GLU A 215 1.50 -13.84 -8.82
CA GLU A 215 2.79 -14.16 -9.41
C GLU A 215 3.94 -13.33 -8.85
N ARG A 216 5.10 -13.99 -8.70
CA ARG A 216 6.38 -13.35 -8.42
C ARG A 216 7.00 -12.90 -9.73
N VAL A 217 7.17 -11.59 -9.91
CA VAL A 217 7.79 -11.01 -11.10
C VAL A 217 8.85 -9.99 -10.75
N SER A 218 9.89 -9.85 -11.60
CA SER A 218 10.85 -8.76 -11.46
C SER A 218 10.25 -7.43 -11.92
N ARG A 219 10.87 -6.31 -11.54
CA ARG A 219 10.45 -4.98 -12.04
C ARG A 219 10.53 -4.90 -13.56
N TYR A 220 11.56 -5.50 -14.16
CA TYR A 220 11.74 -5.53 -15.61
C TYR A 220 10.68 -6.40 -16.30
N GLU A 221 10.45 -7.62 -15.80
CA GLU A 221 9.40 -8.51 -16.30
C GLU A 221 8.01 -7.88 -16.22
N PHE A 222 7.67 -7.23 -15.09
CA PHE A 222 6.44 -6.46 -14.96
C PHE A 222 6.31 -5.42 -16.08
N GLY A 223 7.38 -4.64 -16.34
CA GLY A 223 7.38 -3.62 -17.40
C GLY A 223 7.19 -4.21 -18.79
N LEU A 224 7.85 -5.32 -19.12
CA LEU A 224 7.72 -5.98 -20.42
C LEU A 224 6.31 -6.54 -20.65
N ARG A 225 5.74 -7.18 -19.63
CA ARG A 225 4.37 -7.74 -19.70
C ARG A 225 3.33 -6.63 -19.84
N PHE A 226 3.50 -5.53 -19.07
CA PHE A 226 2.67 -4.32 -19.18
C PHE A 226 2.73 -3.72 -20.59
N ALA A 227 3.94 -3.48 -21.12
CA ALA A 227 4.11 -2.92 -22.46
C ALA A 227 3.47 -3.80 -23.54
N ARG A 228 3.71 -5.13 -23.50
CA ARG A 228 3.10 -6.10 -24.41
C ARG A 228 1.58 -6.06 -24.34
N ARG A 229 1.00 -6.04 -23.15
CA ARG A 229 -0.46 -6.05 -22.94
C ARG A 229 -1.14 -4.82 -23.53
N HIS A 230 -0.47 -3.67 -23.50
CA HIS A 230 -1.01 -2.40 -23.99
C HIS A 230 -0.49 -1.97 -25.37
N GLY A 231 0.20 -2.86 -26.10
CA GLY A 231 0.74 -2.53 -27.43
C GLY A 231 1.77 -1.39 -27.42
N LEU A 232 2.49 -1.21 -26.29
CA LEU A 232 3.50 -0.16 -26.12
C LEU A 232 4.88 -0.66 -26.55
N ASP A 233 5.73 0.25 -27.06
CA ASP A 233 7.08 -0.07 -27.55
C ASP A 233 8.06 -0.27 -26.37
N ALA A 234 8.34 -1.54 -26.06
CA ALA A 234 9.18 -1.94 -24.92
C ALA A 234 10.66 -1.54 -25.06
N LYS A 235 11.11 -1.03 -26.22
CA LYS A 235 12.54 -0.60 -26.41
C LYS A 235 12.97 0.49 -25.43
N TRP A 236 12.02 1.22 -24.87
CA TRP A 236 12.27 2.26 -23.86
C TRP A 236 12.47 1.71 -22.45
N LEU A 237 12.22 0.40 -22.24
CA LEU A 237 12.43 -0.29 -20.98
C LEU A 237 13.78 -1.01 -21.02
N GLN A 238 14.73 -0.57 -20.20
CA GLN A 238 16.07 -1.11 -20.19
C GLN A 238 16.30 -1.98 -18.94
N PRO A 239 16.82 -3.22 -19.12
CA PRO A 239 17.16 -4.05 -17.97
C PRO A 239 18.36 -3.45 -17.23
N THR A 240 18.30 -3.47 -15.91
CA THR A 240 19.42 -3.10 -15.05
C THR A 240 19.39 -3.93 -13.77
N GLU A 241 20.53 -4.01 -13.08
CA GLU A 241 20.58 -4.62 -11.75
C GLU A 241 20.45 -3.53 -10.67
N CYS A 242 19.67 -3.81 -9.66
CA CYS A 242 19.61 -2.99 -8.48
C CYS A 242 20.87 -3.22 -7.63
N MET A 243 21.68 -2.20 -7.41
CA MET A 243 22.87 -2.24 -6.55
C MET A 243 22.65 -1.51 -5.21
N ASP A 244 21.51 -0.90 -5.02
CA ASP A 244 21.16 -0.18 -3.79
C ASP A 244 20.97 -1.18 -2.62
N ALA A 245 21.76 -1.02 -1.57
CA ALA A 245 21.71 -1.88 -0.39
C ALA A 245 20.46 -1.68 0.47
N LEU A 246 19.76 -0.55 0.33
CA LEU A 246 18.50 -0.27 1.04
C LEU A 246 17.28 -0.92 0.36
N ARG A 247 17.48 -1.53 -0.80
CA ARG A 247 16.41 -2.18 -1.57
C ARG A 247 16.57 -3.70 -1.54
N PRO A 248 15.67 -4.42 -0.86
CA PRO A 248 15.69 -5.87 -0.85
C PRO A 248 15.44 -6.45 -2.26
N ARG A 249 16.11 -7.58 -2.55
CA ARG A 249 16.06 -8.21 -3.88
C ARG A 249 14.75 -8.94 -4.13
N ASP A 250 14.28 -9.69 -3.16
CA ASP A 250 13.06 -10.48 -3.30
C ASP A 250 12.22 -10.40 -2.02
N VAL A 251 11.12 -9.68 -2.10
CA VAL A 251 10.14 -9.59 -1.00
C VAL A 251 8.77 -10.07 -1.45
N SER A 252 8.76 -11.09 -2.32
CA SER A 252 7.51 -11.75 -2.69
C SER A 252 6.80 -12.30 -1.45
N LEU A 253 5.49 -12.10 -1.40
CA LEU A 253 4.63 -12.42 -0.26
C LEU A 253 3.79 -13.67 -0.55
N VAL A 254 3.59 -14.49 0.48
CA VAL A 254 2.53 -15.50 0.49
C VAL A 254 1.23 -14.78 0.85
N ALA A 255 0.26 -14.78 -0.08
CA ALA A 255 -1.04 -14.14 0.14
C ALA A 255 -1.87 -14.91 1.17
N ALA A 256 -2.67 -14.19 1.95
CA ALA A 256 -3.62 -14.79 2.91
C ALA A 256 -4.75 -15.54 2.18
N TRP A 257 -5.13 -15.06 0.99
CA TRP A 257 -6.12 -15.70 0.12
C TRP A 257 -5.61 -15.72 -1.33
N PRO A 258 -6.05 -16.70 -2.13
CA PRO A 258 -5.78 -16.72 -3.56
C PRO A 258 -6.25 -15.41 -4.21
N ALA A 259 -5.50 -14.91 -5.18
CA ALA A 259 -5.93 -13.78 -5.98
C ALA A 259 -7.20 -14.17 -6.78
N ALA A 260 -8.16 -13.27 -6.85
CA ALA A 260 -9.41 -13.49 -7.60
C ALA A 260 -9.17 -13.50 -9.12
N ARG A 261 -8.09 -12.87 -9.58
CA ARG A 261 -7.72 -12.76 -10.99
C ARG A 261 -6.26 -13.19 -11.19
N ASP A 262 -5.95 -13.72 -12.35
CA ASP A 262 -4.57 -13.93 -12.78
C ASP A 262 -3.88 -12.59 -13.10
N PHE A 263 -2.57 -12.63 -13.25
CA PHE A 263 -1.77 -11.42 -13.43
C PHE A 263 -2.04 -10.74 -14.79
N GLU A 264 -2.30 -11.49 -15.87
CA GLU A 264 -2.62 -10.93 -17.19
C GLU A 264 -3.99 -10.22 -17.20
N ALA A 265 -4.98 -10.77 -16.49
CA ALA A 265 -6.28 -10.14 -16.31
C ALA A 265 -6.15 -8.82 -15.49
N MET A 266 -5.29 -8.79 -14.47
CA MET A 266 -4.99 -7.57 -13.73
C MET A 266 -4.30 -6.50 -14.59
N LEU A 267 -3.35 -6.91 -15.47
CA LEU A 267 -2.68 -5.99 -16.39
C LEU A 267 -3.63 -5.40 -17.44
N ALA A 268 -4.69 -6.13 -17.80
CA ALA A 268 -5.67 -5.65 -18.78
C ALA A 268 -6.44 -4.41 -18.34
N ASP A 269 -6.58 -4.22 -17.04
CA ASP A 269 -7.36 -3.12 -16.43
C ASP A 269 -6.52 -1.87 -16.10
N CYS A 270 -5.32 -1.74 -16.68
CA CYS A 270 -4.40 -0.61 -16.41
C CYS A 270 -4.51 0.53 -17.42
#